data_457f5d01a7a422bec5be76f167cd5380
#
_entry.id   457f5d01a7a422bec5be76f167cd5380
#
_cell.length_a   1.000
_cell.length_b   1.000
_cell.length_c   1.000
_cell.angle_alpha   90.00
_cell.angle_beta   90.00
_cell.angle_gamma   90.00
#
_symmetry.space_group_name_H-M   'P 1'
#
loop_
_entity.id
_entity.type
_entity.pdbx_description
1 polymer ?
#
loop_
_entity_poly.entity_id
_entity_poly.type
_entity_poly.pdbx_seq_one_letter_code
_entity_poly.pdbx_strand_id
1 'polypeptide(L)'
;MSRIAYITVKSPFGPGETFILTEMLALKKMGVDFIIFPRDKSLQLRHAKGEVLRDNTLSYPRFNVKIAFELLKFALSHPVLFFVLLNETAIKAVSPKIALKNLAIFPKGVFLARVIKSESITHIHSHWASTTSTMAYIASRITNIPWSYTAHRWDITENNLLKTKCKSASFARIINNKARNEIANITKDNALAGKMLNIHMGVEIPEQGRKYDKGPRCFTVLCPGNLVHVKGHKYLIEACGILSKRGIDFKCIAAGIGPLEGSLKKMCRLMGLEKKVNFHGLISHERLMEMYRMGEVDAVVLPSITYKNEKEGIPVALMEAMAHCIPVISTNTGGIPELIGDGSGIMVAEKNPEAIAGAMEKLMTDRTYYEKIGKKGRMKIERDFNLDRISAELVALF
;
A
#
# COMPACT_ATOMS: atom_id res chain seq x y z
N MET A 1 18.02 23.41 -1.36
CA MET A 1 17.31 22.14 -1.00
C MET A 1 16.31 21.83 -2.09
N SER A 2 16.15 20.57 -2.47
CA SER A 2 15.15 20.21 -3.48
C SER A 2 13.74 20.33 -2.89
N ARG A 3 12.83 20.95 -3.65
CA ARG A 3 11.42 21.05 -3.35
C ARG A 3 10.64 20.09 -4.23
N ILE A 4 9.87 19.18 -3.65
CA ILE A 4 9.28 18.03 -4.33
C ILE A 4 7.78 18.21 -4.54
N ALA A 5 7.29 17.98 -5.75
CA ALA A 5 5.86 17.82 -6.01
C ALA A 5 5.46 16.35 -5.82
N TYR A 6 4.63 16.05 -4.83
CA TYR A 6 4.10 14.71 -4.55
C TYR A 6 2.69 14.55 -5.13
N ILE A 7 2.53 13.72 -6.16
CA ILE A 7 1.23 13.49 -6.79
C ILE A 7 0.61 12.19 -6.28
N THR A 8 -0.59 12.28 -5.69
CA THR A 8 -1.32 11.15 -5.07
C THR A 8 -2.71 10.99 -5.68
N VAL A 9 -3.45 9.94 -5.31
CA VAL A 9 -4.85 9.83 -5.72
C VAL A 9 -5.74 10.71 -4.84
N LYS A 10 -5.71 10.50 -3.52
CA LYS A 10 -6.54 11.21 -2.53
C LYS A 10 -5.80 11.57 -1.24
N SER A 11 -4.59 11.02 -1.02
CA SER A 11 -3.79 11.33 0.16
C SER A 11 -3.44 12.84 0.20
N PRO A 12 -3.40 13.46 1.36
CA PRO A 12 -3.43 12.86 2.69
C PRO A 12 -4.85 12.67 3.28
N PHE A 13 -5.92 13.14 2.62
CA PHE A 13 -7.26 13.24 3.21
C PHE A 13 -8.25 12.13 2.81
N GLY A 14 -7.92 11.29 1.84
CA GLY A 14 -8.81 10.26 1.32
C GLY A 14 -8.59 8.87 1.94
N PRO A 15 -9.57 7.97 1.80
CA PRO A 15 -9.41 6.57 2.22
C PRO A 15 -8.44 5.81 1.33
N GLY A 16 -7.79 4.79 1.89
CA GLY A 16 -7.09 3.76 1.11
C GLY A 16 -5.62 4.04 0.79
N GLU A 17 -5.05 5.15 1.25
CA GLU A 17 -3.63 5.51 1.02
C GLU A 17 -2.88 5.81 2.31
N THR A 18 -3.22 5.10 3.41
CA THR A 18 -2.63 5.29 4.75
C THR A 18 -1.11 5.13 4.75
N PHE A 19 -0.59 4.18 3.98
CA PHE A 19 0.84 3.94 3.86
C PHE A 19 1.58 5.12 3.18
N ILE A 20 0.92 5.82 2.23
CA ILE A 20 1.46 7.03 1.62
C ILE A 20 1.47 8.18 2.63
N LEU A 21 0.41 8.31 3.43
CA LEU A 21 0.34 9.29 4.52
C LEU A 21 1.50 9.10 5.51
N THR A 22 1.75 7.86 5.93
CA THR A 22 2.85 7.54 6.85
C THR A 22 4.21 7.92 6.28
N GLU A 23 4.46 7.63 5.00
CA GLU A 23 5.67 8.04 4.30
C GLU A 23 5.82 9.58 4.26
N MET A 24 4.75 10.32 3.89
CA MET A 24 4.79 11.78 3.86
C MET A 24 5.04 12.42 5.23
N LEU A 25 4.50 11.82 6.30
CA LEU A 25 4.78 12.28 7.67
C LEU A 25 6.24 12.07 8.05
N ALA A 26 6.84 10.95 7.64
CA ALA A 26 8.26 10.69 7.83
C ALA A 26 9.12 11.71 7.06
N LEU A 27 8.80 12.01 5.80
CA LEU A 27 9.49 13.03 5.01
C LEU A 27 9.40 14.41 5.67
N LYS A 28 8.22 14.78 6.19
CA LYS A 28 8.04 16.05 6.92
C LYS A 28 8.88 16.11 8.19
N LYS A 29 8.92 15.02 8.95
CA LYS A 29 9.77 14.88 10.15
C LYS A 29 11.26 15.05 9.83
N MET A 30 11.70 14.61 8.65
CA MET A 30 13.06 14.74 8.14
C MET A 30 13.36 16.14 7.59
N GLY A 31 12.40 17.07 7.60
CA GLY A 31 12.59 18.45 7.09
C GLY A 31 12.61 18.55 5.56
N VAL A 32 12.11 17.55 4.84
CA VAL A 32 11.98 17.59 3.38
C VAL A 32 10.92 18.62 2.98
N ASP A 33 11.26 19.53 2.06
CA ASP A 33 10.30 20.48 1.49
C ASP A 33 9.53 19.82 0.34
N PHE A 34 8.21 19.70 0.51
CA PHE A 34 7.35 19.12 -0.51
C PHE A 34 5.94 19.70 -0.51
N ILE A 35 5.30 19.64 -1.69
CA ILE A 35 3.89 19.99 -1.88
C ILE A 35 3.15 18.77 -2.41
N ILE A 36 1.99 18.47 -1.83
CA ILE A 36 1.13 17.35 -2.22
C ILE A 36 0.05 17.85 -3.20
N PHE A 37 -0.08 17.15 -4.31
CA PHE A 37 -1.08 17.41 -5.34
C PHE A 37 -2.00 16.19 -5.50
N PRO A 38 -3.12 16.10 -4.78
CA PRO A 38 -4.08 15.03 -4.97
C PRO A 38 -4.74 15.11 -6.35
N ARG A 39 -4.81 13.97 -7.05
CA ARG A 39 -5.57 13.86 -8.31
C ARG A 39 -7.05 14.18 -8.10
N ASP A 40 -7.60 13.64 -7.03
CA ASP A 40 -9.00 13.81 -6.66
C ASP A 40 -9.11 14.68 -5.41
N LYS A 41 -9.96 15.70 -5.48
CA LYS A 41 -10.25 16.53 -4.32
C LYS A 41 -10.97 15.69 -3.26
N SER A 42 -10.37 15.52 -2.10
CA SER A 42 -11.02 14.94 -0.92
C SER A 42 -11.13 16.02 0.15
N LEU A 43 -12.34 16.24 0.65
CA LEU A 43 -12.62 17.21 1.71
C LEU A 43 -12.78 16.53 3.08
N GLN A 44 -12.91 15.20 3.10
CA GLN A 44 -13.13 14.45 4.33
C GLN A 44 -11.81 13.93 4.88
N LEU A 45 -11.40 14.48 5.99
CA LEU A 45 -10.29 13.98 6.79
C LEU A 45 -10.71 12.63 7.40
N ARG A 46 -10.09 11.55 6.98
CA ARG A 46 -10.32 10.21 7.58
C ARG A 46 -9.24 9.79 8.57
N HIS A 47 -8.11 10.50 8.56
CA HIS A 47 -7.01 10.24 9.49
C HIS A 47 -6.58 11.55 10.15
N ALA A 48 -6.71 11.63 11.47
CA ALA A 48 -6.33 12.82 12.25
C ALA A 48 -4.88 13.26 11.98
N LYS A 49 -3.97 12.30 11.80
CA LYS A 49 -2.57 12.57 11.43
C LYS A 49 -2.40 13.31 10.09
N GLY A 50 -3.38 13.22 9.18
CA GLY A 50 -3.34 13.92 7.88
C GLY A 50 -3.46 15.43 7.99
N GLU A 51 -4.01 15.95 9.10
CA GLU A 51 -4.16 17.39 9.33
C GLU A 51 -2.82 18.14 9.30
N VAL A 52 -1.77 17.51 9.80
CA VAL A 52 -0.40 18.05 9.80
C VAL A 52 0.11 18.38 8.39
N LEU A 53 -0.45 17.75 7.35
CA LEU A 53 -0.07 17.95 5.95
C LEU A 53 -1.00 18.92 5.20
N ARG A 54 -1.94 19.59 5.88
CA ARG A 54 -2.89 20.51 5.25
C ARG A 54 -2.17 21.63 4.49
N ASP A 55 -1.22 22.29 5.14
CA ASP A 55 -0.48 23.41 4.56
C ASP A 55 0.48 22.97 3.43
N ASN A 56 0.85 21.71 3.41
CA ASN A 56 1.63 21.13 2.32
C ASN A 56 0.75 20.66 1.13
N THR A 57 -0.59 20.82 1.17
CA THR A 57 -1.49 20.22 0.19
C THR A 57 -2.20 21.27 -0.67
N LEU A 58 -1.93 21.26 -1.97
CA LEU A 58 -2.64 22.05 -2.96
C LEU A 58 -3.64 21.18 -3.71
N SER A 59 -4.92 21.30 -3.36
CA SER A 59 -5.98 20.47 -3.93
C SER A 59 -6.83 21.25 -4.95
N TYR A 60 -6.86 20.76 -6.16
CA TYR A 60 -7.64 21.32 -7.27
C TYR A 60 -8.69 20.31 -7.74
N PRO A 61 -9.86 20.76 -8.25
CA PRO A 61 -10.82 19.86 -8.87
C PRO A 61 -10.22 19.18 -10.12
N ARG A 62 -10.86 18.12 -10.60
CA ARG A 62 -10.40 17.46 -11.84
C ARG A 62 -10.56 18.39 -13.04
N PHE A 63 -11.59 19.22 -13.03
CA PHE A 63 -11.92 20.16 -14.08
C PHE A 63 -12.57 21.44 -13.51
N ASN A 64 -12.20 22.58 -14.03
CA ASN A 64 -12.83 23.88 -13.82
C ASN A 64 -12.41 24.85 -14.93
N VAL A 65 -12.99 26.07 -14.92
CA VAL A 65 -12.71 27.10 -15.94
C VAL A 65 -11.23 27.45 -16.04
N LYS A 66 -10.51 27.52 -14.88
CA LYS A 66 -9.06 27.81 -14.88
C LYS A 66 -8.27 26.70 -15.56
N ILE A 67 -8.61 25.43 -15.28
CA ILE A 67 -7.96 24.27 -15.92
C ILE A 67 -8.23 24.27 -17.43
N ALA A 68 -9.47 24.55 -17.86
CA ALA A 68 -9.82 24.65 -19.26
C ALA A 68 -9.07 25.78 -19.98
N PHE A 69 -8.97 26.94 -19.34
CA PHE A 69 -8.24 28.10 -19.87
C PHE A 69 -6.75 27.78 -20.04
N GLU A 70 -6.11 27.16 -19.05
CA GLU A 70 -4.69 26.79 -19.15
C GLU A 70 -4.45 25.73 -20.23
N LEU A 71 -5.38 24.77 -20.40
CA LEU A 71 -5.30 23.82 -21.49
C LEU A 71 -5.34 24.50 -22.86
N LEU A 72 -6.28 25.43 -23.06
CA LEU A 72 -6.42 26.20 -24.33
C LEU A 72 -5.17 27.03 -24.56
N LYS A 73 -4.72 27.79 -23.55
CA LYS A 73 -3.49 28.57 -23.61
C LYS A 73 -2.29 27.75 -24.02
N PHE A 74 -2.12 26.55 -23.39
CA PHE A 74 -1.03 25.63 -23.71
C PHE A 74 -1.14 25.09 -25.15
N ALA A 75 -2.35 24.71 -25.60
CA ALA A 75 -2.57 24.20 -26.93
C ALA A 75 -2.23 25.26 -28.01
N LEU A 76 -2.55 26.54 -27.75
CA LEU A 76 -2.25 27.65 -28.70
C LEU A 76 -0.78 28.06 -28.66
N SER A 77 -0.16 28.08 -27.48
CA SER A 77 1.24 28.52 -27.34
C SER A 77 2.28 27.44 -27.68
N HIS A 78 1.93 26.16 -27.53
CA HIS A 78 2.83 25.04 -27.80
C HIS A 78 2.11 23.89 -28.55
N PRO A 79 1.57 24.15 -29.75
CA PRO A 79 0.72 23.21 -30.48
C PRO A 79 1.42 21.86 -30.74
N VAL A 80 2.69 21.90 -31.15
CA VAL A 80 3.44 20.67 -31.43
C VAL A 80 3.55 19.80 -30.21
N LEU A 81 3.95 20.36 -29.05
CA LEU A 81 4.07 19.61 -27.81
C LEU A 81 2.72 19.11 -27.31
N PHE A 82 1.65 19.92 -27.49
CA PHE A 82 0.29 19.52 -27.15
C PHE A 82 -0.13 18.23 -27.90
N PHE A 83 0.04 18.23 -29.25
CA PHE A 83 -0.31 17.05 -30.03
C PHE A 83 0.60 15.84 -29.77
N VAL A 84 1.89 16.06 -29.51
CA VAL A 84 2.82 14.99 -29.09
C VAL A 84 2.35 14.34 -27.78
N LEU A 85 2.05 15.14 -26.75
CA LEU A 85 1.58 14.63 -25.47
C LEU A 85 0.23 13.93 -25.58
N LEU A 86 -0.69 14.47 -26.39
CA LEU A 86 -1.99 13.85 -26.64
C LEU A 86 -1.84 12.49 -27.33
N ASN A 87 -0.97 12.41 -28.34
CA ASN A 87 -0.66 11.15 -29.02
C ASN A 87 -0.03 10.13 -28.06
N GLU A 88 0.97 10.55 -27.27
CA GLU A 88 1.66 9.66 -26.35
C GLU A 88 0.74 9.14 -25.22
N THR A 89 -0.17 9.97 -24.71
CA THR A 89 -0.98 9.62 -23.53
C THR A 89 -2.34 9.00 -23.85
N ALA A 90 -2.92 9.31 -24.99
CA ALA A 90 -4.24 8.84 -25.38
C ALA A 90 -4.20 7.89 -26.59
N ILE A 91 -3.58 8.31 -27.71
CA ILE A 91 -3.64 7.52 -28.96
C ILE A 91 -2.80 6.23 -28.84
N LYS A 92 -1.61 6.31 -28.21
CA LYS A 92 -0.74 5.14 -27.96
C LYS A 92 -1.10 4.36 -26.70
N ALA A 93 -2.25 4.61 -26.08
CA ALA A 93 -2.71 3.86 -24.92
C ALA A 93 -3.03 2.41 -25.29
N VAL A 94 -2.73 1.49 -24.36
CA VAL A 94 -2.88 0.03 -24.57
C VAL A 94 -4.34 -0.43 -24.72
N SER A 95 -5.29 0.43 -24.36
CA SER A 95 -6.73 0.14 -24.51
C SER A 95 -7.55 1.44 -24.52
N PRO A 96 -8.77 1.45 -25.12
CA PRO A 96 -9.68 2.59 -25.09
C PRO A 96 -10.01 3.07 -23.68
N LYS A 97 -10.12 2.14 -22.72
CA LYS A 97 -10.35 2.45 -21.29
C LYS A 97 -9.20 3.29 -20.71
N ILE A 98 -7.97 2.95 -21.03
CA ILE A 98 -6.78 3.70 -20.58
C ILE A 98 -6.71 5.05 -21.28
N ALA A 99 -6.99 5.10 -22.60
CA ALA A 99 -7.07 6.34 -23.35
C ALA A 99 -8.05 7.34 -22.70
N LEU A 100 -9.26 6.87 -22.41
CA LEU A 100 -10.31 7.70 -21.77
C LEU A 100 -9.87 8.19 -20.38
N LYS A 101 -9.26 7.32 -19.56
CA LYS A 101 -8.72 7.71 -18.25
C LYS A 101 -7.65 8.80 -18.38
N ASN A 102 -6.76 8.68 -19.36
CA ASN A 102 -5.69 9.65 -19.59
C ASN A 102 -6.23 10.97 -20.16
N LEU A 103 -7.18 10.94 -21.09
CA LEU A 103 -7.86 12.13 -21.58
C LEU A 103 -8.56 12.90 -20.45
N ALA A 104 -9.23 12.19 -19.54
CA ALA A 104 -9.94 12.81 -18.42
C ALA A 104 -9.01 13.57 -17.45
N ILE A 105 -7.73 13.18 -17.35
CA ILE A 105 -6.77 13.85 -16.45
C ILE A 105 -5.76 14.74 -17.20
N PHE A 106 -5.75 14.70 -18.52
CA PHE A 106 -4.81 15.46 -19.35
C PHE A 106 -4.87 16.97 -19.06
N PRO A 107 -6.08 17.63 -19.00
CA PRO A 107 -6.18 19.04 -18.66
C PRO A 107 -5.56 19.38 -17.31
N LYS A 108 -5.78 18.51 -16.31
CA LYS A 108 -5.22 18.70 -14.96
C LYS A 108 -3.70 18.53 -14.96
N GLY A 109 -3.14 17.62 -15.77
CA GLY A 109 -1.70 17.45 -15.95
C GLY A 109 -1.03 18.70 -16.52
N VAL A 110 -1.65 19.33 -17.53
CA VAL A 110 -1.20 20.61 -18.11
C VAL A 110 -1.28 21.75 -17.09
N PHE A 111 -2.39 21.85 -16.36
CA PHE A 111 -2.56 22.85 -15.29
C PHE A 111 -1.51 22.67 -14.19
N LEU A 112 -1.24 21.42 -13.80
CA LEU A 112 -0.24 21.11 -12.77
C LEU A 112 1.17 21.58 -13.18
N ALA A 113 1.53 21.50 -14.46
CA ALA A 113 2.82 22.01 -14.96
C ALA A 113 3.00 23.50 -14.66
N ARG A 114 1.93 24.30 -14.79
CA ARG A 114 1.96 25.72 -14.42
C ARG A 114 2.17 25.92 -12.93
N VAL A 115 1.41 25.21 -12.10
CA VAL A 115 1.51 25.33 -10.63
C VAL A 115 2.90 24.89 -10.16
N ILE A 116 3.44 23.80 -10.70
CA ILE A 116 4.79 23.32 -10.38
C ILE A 116 5.86 24.39 -10.69
N LYS A 117 5.73 25.11 -11.82
CA LYS A 117 6.65 26.22 -12.14
C LYS A 117 6.55 27.36 -11.14
N SER A 118 5.33 27.73 -10.68
CA SER A 118 5.15 28.82 -9.72
C SER A 118 5.63 28.47 -8.31
N GLU A 119 5.70 27.18 -7.97
CA GLU A 119 6.10 26.69 -6.64
C GLU A 119 7.59 26.33 -6.54
N SER A 120 8.40 26.65 -7.55
CA SER A 120 9.85 26.37 -7.56
C SER A 120 10.21 24.89 -7.31
N ILE A 121 9.39 23.99 -7.83
CA ILE A 121 9.58 22.54 -7.70
C ILE A 121 10.82 22.10 -8.50
N THR A 122 11.64 21.24 -7.91
CA THR A 122 12.86 20.70 -8.53
C THR A 122 12.74 19.23 -8.93
N HIS A 123 11.80 18.48 -8.34
CA HIS A 123 11.52 17.09 -8.68
C HIS A 123 10.02 16.79 -8.55
N ILE A 124 9.49 15.94 -9.44
CA ILE A 124 8.10 15.49 -9.40
C ILE A 124 8.08 14.02 -9.06
N HIS A 125 7.45 13.64 -7.93
CA HIS A 125 7.24 12.25 -7.58
C HIS A 125 5.75 11.91 -7.58
N SER A 126 5.38 10.75 -8.11
CA SER A 126 3.98 10.30 -8.06
C SER A 126 3.85 8.92 -7.46
N HIS A 127 2.84 8.71 -6.62
CA HIS A 127 2.40 7.37 -6.25
C HIS A 127 1.44 6.82 -7.30
N TRP A 128 1.57 5.52 -7.58
CA TRP A 128 0.86 4.71 -8.55
C TRP A 128 1.32 4.96 -10.00
N ALA A 129 1.74 3.92 -10.70
CA ALA A 129 2.06 3.93 -12.13
C ALA A 129 0.82 4.13 -13.06
N SER A 130 -0.28 4.63 -12.50
CA SER A 130 -1.57 4.85 -13.16
C SER A 130 -1.71 6.30 -13.67
N THR A 131 -2.89 6.89 -13.55
CA THR A 131 -3.19 8.27 -13.99
C THR A 131 -2.43 9.35 -13.23
N THR A 132 -2.04 9.14 -11.99
CA THR A 132 -1.18 10.06 -11.23
C THR A 132 0.19 10.21 -11.89
N SER A 133 0.80 9.10 -12.29
CA SER A 133 2.06 9.14 -13.06
C SER A 133 1.88 9.69 -14.48
N THR A 134 0.69 9.58 -15.08
CA THR A 134 0.41 10.26 -16.35
C THR A 134 0.38 11.77 -16.14
N MET A 135 -0.18 12.28 -15.03
CA MET A 135 -0.12 13.72 -14.70
C MET A 135 1.33 14.18 -14.47
N ALA A 136 2.13 13.39 -13.70
CA ALA A 136 3.55 13.68 -13.49
C ALA A 136 4.34 13.73 -14.81
N TYR A 137 4.12 12.75 -15.69
CA TYR A 137 4.72 12.69 -17.01
C TYR A 137 4.41 13.94 -17.85
N ILE A 138 3.13 14.32 -17.96
CA ILE A 138 2.70 15.52 -18.69
C ILE A 138 3.39 16.77 -18.11
N ALA A 139 3.34 16.92 -16.78
CA ALA A 139 3.94 18.06 -16.10
C ALA A 139 5.46 18.13 -16.32
N SER A 140 6.17 17.01 -16.19
CA SER A 140 7.60 16.92 -16.46
C SER A 140 7.96 17.28 -17.91
N ARG A 141 7.21 16.78 -18.91
CA ARG A 141 7.44 17.08 -20.33
C ARG A 141 7.24 18.57 -20.67
N ILE A 142 6.34 19.26 -19.95
CA ILE A 142 6.08 20.71 -20.14
C ILE A 142 7.12 21.56 -19.40
N THR A 143 7.59 21.10 -18.24
CA THR A 143 8.45 21.89 -17.35
C THR A 143 9.93 21.58 -17.51
N ASN A 144 10.29 20.43 -18.09
CA ASN A 144 11.60 19.79 -18.10
C ASN A 144 12.14 19.44 -16.69
N ILE A 145 11.27 19.42 -15.69
CA ILE A 145 11.66 19.00 -14.33
C ILE A 145 11.74 17.49 -14.29
N PRO A 146 12.83 16.90 -13.69
CA PRO A 146 12.96 15.47 -13.55
C PRO A 146 11.82 14.89 -12.71
N TRP A 147 11.43 13.65 -13.02
CA TRP A 147 10.33 13.00 -12.34
C TRP A 147 10.58 11.52 -12.08
N SER A 148 9.86 10.99 -11.09
CA SER A 148 9.89 9.59 -10.71
C SER A 148 8.50 9.13 -10.24
N TYR A 149 8.35 7.82 -10.06
CA TYR A 149 7.10 7.28 -9.53
C TYR A 149 7.31 6.03 -8.70
N THR A 150 6.37 5.77 -7.79
CA THR A 150 6.26 4.51 -7.05
C THR A 150 5.18 3.64 -7.68
N ALA A 151 5.54 2.42 -8.09
CA ALA A 151 4.62 1.40 -8.58
C ALA A 151 4.33 0.39 -7.46
N HIS A 152 3.05 0.04 -7.28
CA HIS A 152 2.64 -0.81 -6.17
C HIS A 152 2.28 -2.24 -6.60
N ARG A 153 1.20 -2.43 -7.37
CA ARG A 153 0.74 -3.77 -7.78
C ARG A 153 -0.19 -3.73 -8.99
N TRP A 154 -1.47 -3.43 -8.75
CA TRP A 154 -2.49 -3.39 -9.80
C TRP A 154 -2.20 -2.33 -10.86
N ASP A 155 -1.51 -1.28 -10.49
CA ASP A 155 -1.08 -0.21 -11.39
C ASP A 155 -0.01 -0.67 -12.40
N ILE A 156 0.77 -1.70 -12.04
CA ILE A 156 1.71 -2.35 -12.98
C ILE A 156 0.91 -3.17 -13.99
N THR A 157 -0.02 -4.00 -13.52
CA THR A 157 -0.84 -4.86 -14.40
C THR A 157 -1.84 -4.05 -15.23
N GLU A 158 -2.28 -2.87 -14.76
CA GLU A 158 -3.07 -1.92 -15.55
C GLU A 158 -2.33 -1.48 -16.82
N ASN A 159 -1.00 -1.47 -16.80
CA ASN A 159 -0.13 -1.07 -17.92
C ASN A 159 -0.50 0.28 -18.53
N ASN A 160 -0.75 1.29 -17.67
CA ASN A 160 -1.05 2.64 -18.13
C ASN A 160 0.24 3.33 -18.61
N LEU A 161 0.58 3.16 -19.89
CA LEU A 161 1.77 3.73 -20.51
C LEU A 161 3.09 3.34 -19.81
N LEU A 162 3.13 2.14 -19.23
CA LEU A 162 4.21 1.73 -18.34
C LEU A 162 5.59 1.86 -19.01
N LYS A 163 5.74 1.40 -20.27
CA LYS A 163 6.99 1.52 -21.03
C LYS A 163 7.42 2.96 -21.23
N THR A 164 6.50 3.85 -21.61
CA THR A 164 6.78 5.28 -21.81
C THR A 164 7.22 5.92 -20.50
N LYS A 165 6.53 5.64 -19.41
CA LYS A 165 6.85 6.15 -18.07
C LYS A 165 8.22 5.67 -17.58
N CYS A 166 8.52 4.37 -17.69
CA CYS A 166 9.84 3.84 -17.34
C CYS A 166 10.97 4.50 -18.14
N LYS A 167 10.76 4.74 -19.44
CA LYS A 167 11.78 5.41 -20.27
C LYS A 167 12.04 6.85 -19.86
N SER A 168 11.00 7.60 -19.56
CA SER A 168 11.09 9.05 -19.32
C SER A 168 11.40 9.41 -17.85
N ALA A 169 11.02 8.58 -16.88
CA ALA A 169 11.31 8.82 -15.48
C ALA A 169 12.81 8.73 -15.18
N SER A 170 13.28 9.50 -14.22
CA SER A 170 14.64 9.39 -13.66
C SER A 170 14.82 8.02 -13.00
N PHE A 171 13.84 7.61 -12.20
CA PHE A 171 13.76 6.27 -11.63
C PHE A 171 12.29 5.84 -11.43
N ALA A 172 12.08 4.54 -11.33
CA ALA A 172 10.82 3.93 -10.92
C ALA A 172 11.07 3.14 -9.62
N ARG A 173 10.44 3.56 -8.52
CA ARG A 173 10.42 2.80 -7.28
C ARG A 173 9.43 1.65 -7.41
N ILE A 174 9.89 0.44 -7.15
CA ILE A 174 9.07 -0.76 -7.01
C ILE A 174 9.13 -1.23 -5.56
N ILE A 175 7.99 -1.72 -5.03
CA ILE A 175 7.88 -2.04 -3.61
C ILE A 175 8.14 -3.51 -3.27
N ASN A 176 8.44 -4.33 -4.27
CA ASN A 176 8.82 -5.73 -4.10
C ASN A 176 9.60 -6.25 -5.32
N ASN A 177 10.37 -7.32 -5.13
CA ASN A 177 11.23 -7.89 -6.19
C ASN A 177 10.44 -8.45 -7.38
N LYS A 178 9.25 -9.00 -7.16
CA LYS A 178 8.41 -9.56 -8.24
C LYS A 178 7.97 -8.49 -9.24
N ALA A 179 7.73 -7.26 -8.78
CA ALA A 179 7.32 -6.14 -9.63
C ALA A 179 8.34 -5.84 -10.74
N ARG A 180 9.64 -6.01 -10.48
CA ARG A 180 10.69 -5.82 -11.50
C ARG A 180 10.48 -6.75 -12.69
N ASN A 181 10.27 -8.03 -12.41
CA ASN A 181 10.07 -9.04 -13.46
C ASN A 181 8.74 -8.80 -14.19
N GLU A 182 7.69 -8.42 -13.48
CA GLU A 182 6.39 -8.07 -14.09
C GLU A 182 6.53 -6.88 -15.05
N ILE A 183 7.21 -5.83 -14.65
CA ILE A 183 7.46 -4.65 -15.49
C ILE A 183 8.31 -5.04 -16.71
N ALA A 184 9.39 -5.81 -16.54
CA ALA A 184 10.23 -6.27 -17.63
C ALA A 184 9.41 -7.09 -18.66
N ASN A 185 8.56 -8.00 -18.19
CA ASN A 185 7.69 -8.80 -19.04
C ASN A 185 6.65 -7.95 -19.82
N ILE A 186 6.05 -6.96 -19.15
CA ILE A 186 5.04 -6.07 -19.77
C ILE A 186 5.70 -5.13 -20.78
N THR A 187 6.84 -4.56 -20.44
CA THR A 187 7.52 -3.57 -21.29
C THR A 187 8.31 -4.19 -22.43
N LYS A 188 8.63 -5.49 -22.31
CA LYS A 188 9.55 -6.24 -23.21
C LYS A 188 10.87 -5.50 -23.43
N ASP A 189 11.42 -4.92 -22.36
CA ASP A 189 12.59 -4.05 -22.43
C ASP A 189 13.43 -4.19 -21.15
N ASN A 190 14.42 -5.06 -21.21
CA ASN A 190 15.30 -5.35 -20.07
C ASN A 190 16.26 -4.17 -19.74
N ALA A 191 16.51 -3.26 -20.70
CA ALA A 191 17.36 -2.09 -20.45
C ALA A 191 16.74 -1.13 -19.43
N LEU A 192 15.42 -1.20 -19.21
CA LEU A 192 14.72 -0.40 -18.21
C LEU A 192 14.97 -0.88 -16.76
N ALA A 193 15.50 -2.08 -16.57
CA ALA A 193 15.75 -2.67 -15.24
C ALA A 193 16.65 -1.80 -14.35
N GLY A 194 17.62 -1.08 -14.94
CA GLY A 194 18.52 -0.17 -14.21
C GLY A 194 17.82 1.05 -13.59
N LYS A 195 16.65 1.43 -14.11
CA LYS A 195 15.85 2.53 -13.56
C LYS A 195 14.85 2.07 -12.49
N MET A 196 14.69 0.77 -12.29
CA MET A 196 13.78 0.19 -11.31
C MET A 196 14.51 -0.07 -10.00
N LEU A 197 14.23 0.74 -9.01
CA LEU A 197 14.82 0.63 -7.68
C LEU A 197 13.84 -0.08 -6.75
N ASN A 198 14.28 -1.20 -6.15
CA ASN A 198 13.46 -1.91 -5.17
C ASN A 198 13.62 -1.25 -3.80
N ILE A 199 12.68 -0.36 -3.48
CA ILE A 199 12.62 0.34 -2.21
C ILE A 199 11.24 0.05 -1.62
N HIS A 200 11.20 -0.78 -0.58
CA HIS A 200 9.97 -1.21 0.06
C HIS A 200 9.13 -0.04 0.62
N MET A 201 7.86 -0.30 0.95
CA MET A 201 7.12 0.56 1.88
C MET A 201 7.60 0.29 3.29
N GLY A 202 7.77 1.34 4.08
CA GLY A 202 8.21 1.24 5.46
C GLY A 202 7.06 1.31 6.46
N VAL A 203 7.32 0.84 7.68
CA VAL A 203 6.45 1.03 8.84
C VAL A 203 7.23 1.64 10.00
N GLU A 204 6.52 2.37 10.87
CA GLU A 204 7.08 2.91 12.10
C GLU A 204 7.56 1.78 13.01
N ILE A 205 8.73 1.96 13.60
CA ILE A 205 9.28 1.03 14.59
C ILE A 205 8.97 1.58 15.99
N PRO A 206 8.09 0.94 16.78
CA PRO A 206 7.79 1.42 18.13
C PRO A 206 9.03 1.32 19.02
N GLU A 207 9.33 2.38 19.78
CA GLU A 207 10.47 2.41 20.72
C GLU A 207 10.31 1.36 21.82
N GLN A 208 9.08 1.21 22.33
CA GLN A 208 8.75 0.20 23.33
C GLN A 208 8.10 -0.99 22.63
N GLY A 209 8.66 -2.17 22.86
CA GLY A 209 8.04 -3.43 22.45
C GLY A 209 6.69 -3.66 23.16
N ARG A 210 6.00 -4.70 22.74
CA ARG A 210 4.75 -5.14 23.34
C ARG A 210 4.91 -5.36 24.86
N LYS A 211 3.93 -4.93 25.68
CA LYS A 211 3.84 -5.30 27.09
C LYS A 211 3.41 -6.75 27.19
N TYR A 212 4.34 -7.62 27.60
CA TYR A 212 4.10 -9.06 27.72
C TYR A 212 3.37 -9.48 29.02
N ASP A 213 3.17 -8.54 29.95
CA ASP A 213 2.62 -8.86 31.25
C ASP A 213 1.09 -8.89 31.22
N LYS A 214 0.57 -10.06 30.94
CA LYS A 214 -0.86 -10.36 31.19
C LYS A 214 -0.98 -11.77 31.70
N GLY A 215 -1.62 -11.88 32.84
CA GLY A 215 -2.06 -13.15 33.43
C GLY A 215 -2.85 -14.02 32.42
N PRO A 216 -3.34 -15.17 32.81
CA PRO A 216 -4.00 -16.12 31.93
C PRO A 216 -5.17 -15.46 31.20
N ARG A 217 -5.07 -15.32 29.89
CA ARG A 217 -6.12 -14.81 29.00
C ARG A 217 -6.23 -15.69 27.76
N CYS A 218 -7.41 -15.69 27.18
CA CYS A 218 -7.65 -16.38 25.92
C CYS A 218 -6.76 -15.84 24.80
N PHE A 219 -6.09 -16.73 24.06
CA PHE A 219 -5.23 -16.40 22.93
C PHE A 219 -6.04 -15.70 21.83
N THR A 220 -5.64 -14.49 21.47
CA THR A 220 -6.38 -13.65 20.55
C THR A 220 -5.67 -13.51 19.20
N VAL A 221 -6.34 -13.95 18.15
CA VAL A 221 -5.91 -13.82 16.76
C VAL A 221 -6.63 -12.67 16.11
N LEU A 222 -5.90 -11.84 15.37
CA LEU A 222 -6.46 -10.75 14.56
C LEU A 222 -6.24 -11.03 13.08
N CYS A 223 -7.29 -10.81 12.25
CA CYS A 223 -7.22 -10.81 10.81
C CYS A 223 -7.63 -9.41 10.29
N PRO A 224 -6.68 -8.49 10.08
CA PRO A 224 -6.97 -7.15 9.59
C PRO A 224 -7.05 -7.13 8.06
N GLY A 225 -8.10 -6.53 7.51
CA GLY A 225 -8.23 -6.33 6.07
C GLY A 225 -9.67 -6.37 5.57
N ASN A 226 -9.88 -5.83 4.37
CA ASN A 226 -11.18 -5.83 3.72
C ASN A 226 -11.73 -7.27 3.55
N LEU A 227 -13.02 -7.45 3.76
CA LEU A 227 -13.69 -8.76 3.62
C LEU A 227 -13.95 -9.07 2.14
N VAL A 228 -12.85 -9.38 1.42
CA VAL A 228 -12.82 -9.72 -0.01
C VAL A 228 -12.10 -11.05 -0.23
N HIS A 229 -12.33 -11.68 -1.38
CA HIS A 229 -11.81 -13.03 -1.67
C HIS A 229 -10.29 -13.16 -1.51
N VAL A 230 -9.53 -12.17 -2.01
CA VAL A 230 -8.06 -12.21 -1.98
C VAL A 230 -7.48 -12.26 -0.56
N LYS A 231 -8.22 -11.81 0.46
CA LYS A 231 -7.79 -11.83 1.86
C LYS A 231 -7.99 -13.18 2.57
N GLY A 232 -8.74 -14.11 1.97
CA GLY A 232 -8.81 -15.49 2.42
C GLY A 232 -9.51 -15.76 3.75
N HIS A 233 -10.33 -14.83 4.28
CA HIS A 233 -11.02 -14.96 5.59
C HIS A 233 -11.78 -16.28 5.74
N LYS A 234 -12.30 -16.84 4.63
CA LYS A 234 -12.96 -18.15 4.62
C LYS A 234 -12.07 -19.22 5.23
N TYR A 235 -10.80 -19.28 4.84
CA TYR A 235 -9.85 -20.31 5.29
C TYR A 235 -9.44 -20.14 6.75
N LEU A 236 -9.43 -18.90 7.25
CA LEU A 236 -9.26 -18.65 8.69
C LEU A 236 -10.45 -19.16 9.49
N ILE A 237 -11.69 -18.93 9.03
CA ILE A 237 -12.89 -19.43 9.72
C ILE A 237 -12.90 -20.96 9.73
N GLU A 238 -12.53 -21.61 8.61
CA GLU A 238 -12.36 -23.07 8.56
C GLU A 238 -11.31 -23.54 9.56
N ALA A 239 -10.17 -22.87 9.68
CA ALA A 239 -9.12 -23.17 10.68
C ALA A 239 -9.64 -22.98 12.11
N CYS A 240 -10.41 -21.93 12.37
CA CYS A 240 -11.09 -21.73 13.66
C CYS A 240 -12.04 -22.90 14.01
N GLY A 241 -12.76 -23.43 13.02
CA GLY A 241 -13.61 -24.61 13.16
C GLY A 241 -12.82 -25.86 13.56
N ILE A 242 -11.65 -26.07 12.96
CA ILE A 242 -10.74 -27.18 13.29
C ILE A 242 -10.26 -27.07 14.74
N LEU A 243 -9.77 -25.90 15.15
CA LEU A 243 -9.32 -25.66 16.53
C LEU A 243 -10.45 -25.85 17.55
N SER A 244 -11.66 -25.35 17.21
CA SER A 244 -12.83 -25.52 18.09
C SER A 244 -13.21 -26.98 18.27
N LYS A 245 -13.15 -27.83 17.23
CA LYS A 245 -13.37 -29.28 17.31
C LYS A 245 -12.29 -30.01 18.15
N ARG A 246 -11.06 -29.46 18.16
CA ARG A 246 -9.97 -29.97 19.01
C ARG A 246 -10.09 -29.51 20.48
N GLY A 247 -11.14 -28.74 20.83
CA GLY A 247 -11.35 -28.24 22.21
C GLY A 247 -10.40 -27.08 22.59
N ILE A 248 -9.70 -26.49 21.64
CA ILE A 248 -8.77 -25.39 21.90
C ILE A 248 -9.55 -24.10 22.11
N ASP A 249 -9.18 -23.34 23.15
CA ASP A 249 -9.79 -22.03 23.42
C ASP A 249 -9.00 -20.87 22.77
N PHE A 250 -9.70 -20.03 22.06
CA PHE A 250 -9.14 -18.87 21.37
C PHE A 250 -10.23 -17.84 21.07
N LYS A 251 -9.79 -16.60 20.76
CA LYS A 251 -10.61 -15.55 20.14
C LYS A 251 -10.05 -15.19 18.78
N CYS A 252 -10.92 -14.99 17.79
CA CYS A 252 -10.55 -14.50 16.47
C CYS A 252 -11.31 -13.21 16.16
N ILE A 253 -10.59 -12.15 15.79
CA ILE A 253 -11.15 -10.85 15.43
C ILE A 253 -10.93 -10.64 13.93
N ALA A 254 -12.01 -10.62 13.14
CA ALA A 254 -12.00 -10.18 11.76
C ALA A 254 -12.22 -8.67 11.72
N ALA A 255 -11.17 -7.90 11.42
CA ALA A 255 -11.19 -6.44 11.44
C ALA A 255 -11.20 -5.88 10.01
N GLY A 256 -12.37 -5.46 9.57
CA GLY A 256 -12.60 -4.89 8.24
C GLY A 256 -14.04 -4.99 7.82
N ILE A 257 -14.34 -4.39 6.67
CA ILE A 257 -15.66 -4.46 6.02
C ILE A 257 -15.50 -4.94 4.58
N GLY A 258 -16.55 -5.46 3.98
CA GLY A 258 -16.51 -5.87 2.58
C GLY A 258 -17.70 -6.72 2.15
N PRO A 259 -17.81 -7.01 0.85
CA PRO A 259 -18.97 -7.70 0.28
C PRO A 259 -19.14 -9.15 0.80
N LEU A 260 -18.10 -9.76 1.37
CA LEU A 260 -18.18 -11.12 1.90
C LEU A 260 -18.67 -11.21 3.34
N GLU A 261 -18.92 -10.09 4.03
CA GLU A 261 -19.27 -10.07 5.46
C GLU A 261 -20.48 -10.98 5.78
N GLY A 262 -21.55 -10.85 5.02
CA GLY A 262 -22.78 -11.64 5.23
C GLY A 262 -22.54 -13.14 5.06
N SER A 263 -21.79 -13.55 4.04
CA SER A 263 -21.45 -14.96 3.79
C SER A 263 -20.52 -15.55 4.83
N LEU A 264 -19.53 -14.78 5.31
CA LEU A 264 -18.59 -15.19 6.34
C LEU A 264 -19.28 -15.32 7.70
N LYS A 265 -20.18 -14.41 8.08
CA LYS A 265 -21.01 -14.51 9.27
C LYS A 265 -21.95 -15.72 9.24
N LYS A 266 -22.56 -16.01 8.09
CA LYS A 266 -23.37 -17.23 7.89
C LYS A 266 -22.53 -18.49 8.11
N MET A 267 -21.31 -18.51 7.55
CA MET A 267 -20.39 -19.62 7.72
C MET A 267 -20.02 -19.86 9.21
N CYS A 268 -19.71 -18.80 9.95
CA CYS A 268 -19.45 -18.88 11.38
C CYS A 268 -20.61 -19.51 12.16
N ARG A 269 -21.86 -19.09 11.87
CA ARG A 269 -23.06 -19.65 12.51
C ARG A 269 -23.22 -21.14 12.21
N LEU A 270 -23.06 -21.54 10.96
CA LEU A 270 -23.15 -22.96 10.59
C LEU A 270 -22.07 -23.84 11.24
N MET A 271 -20.96 -23.25 11.64
CA MET A 271 -19.85 -23.94 12.33
C MET A 271 -19.88 -23.76 13.86
N GLY A 272 -20.87 -23.05 14.43
CA GLY A 272 -20.98 -22.80 15.88
C GLY A 272 -19.86 -21.94 16.45
N LEU A 273 -19.34 -20.98 15.65
CA LEU A 273 -18.17 -20.17 16.00
C LEU A 273 -18.51 -18.75 16.49
N GLU A 274 -19.80 -18.39 16.69
CA GLU A 274 -20.20 -17.03 17.01
C GLU A 274 -19.60 -16.48 18.31
N LYS A 275 -19.32 -17.34 19.27
CA LYS A 275 -18.65 -16.96 20.52
C LYS A 275 -17.13 -16.82 20.40
N LYS A 276 -16.52 -17.40 19.35
CA LYS A 276 -15.05 -17.43 19.16
C LYS A 276 -14.59 -16.46 18.05
N VAL A 277 -15.41 -16.20 17.02
CA VAL A 277 -15.09 -15.33 15.89
C VAL A 277 -15.95 -14.08 15.94
N ASN A 278 -15.30 -12.93 16.11
CA ASN A 278 -15.94 -11.60 16.15
C ASN A 278 -15.64 -10.81 14.86
N PHE A 279 -16.68 -10.34 14.18
CA PHE A 279 -16.58 -9.39 13.08
C PHE A 279 -16.67 -7.98 13.64
N HIS A 280 -15.53 -7.36 13.89
CA HIS A 280 -15.45 -6.06 14.55
C HIS A 280 -15.88 -4.89 13.66
N GLY A 281 -15.86 -5.06 12.32
CA GLY A 281 -15.97 -3.94 11.40
C GLY A 281 -14.65 -3.18 11.28
N LEU A 282 -14.71 -1.87 10.98
CA LEU A 282 -13.52 -1.05 10.85
C LEU A 282 -12.89 -0.76 12.23
N ILE A 283 -11.59 -0.97 12.32
CA ILE A 283 -10.74 -0.52 13.44
C ILE A 283 -9.91 0.64 12.93
N SER A 284 -9.84 1.75 13.67
CA SER A 284 -8.93 2.84 13.31
C SER A 284 -7.47 2.39 13.43
N HIS A 285 -6.57 2.98 12.66
CA HIS A 285 -5.15 2.63 12.70
C HIS A 285 -4.57 2.87 14.10
N GLU A 286 -4.95 3.97 14.76
CA GLU A 286 -4.53 4.31 16.12
C GLU A 286 -4.96 3.23 17.12
N ARG A 287 -6.22 2.76 17.04
CA ARG A 287 -6.72 1.70 17.91
C ARG A 287 -6.03 0.37 17.64
N LEU A 288 -5.75 0.06 16.38
CA LEU A 288 -5.00 -1.14 15.99
C LEU A 288 -3.58 -1.15 16.61
N MET A 289 -2.85 -0.04 16.50
CA MET A 289 -1.52 0.11 17.10
C MET A 289 -1.57 0.04 18.64
N GLU A 290 -2.62 0.59 19.24
CA GLU A 290 -2.84 0.47 20.67
C GLU A 290 -3.08 -0.99 21.09
N MET A 291 -3.91 -1.75 20.38
CA MET A 291 -4.13 -3.18 20.62
C MET A 291 -2.82 -3.97 20.57
N TYR A 292 -1.94 -3.66 19.62
CA TYR A 292 -0.62 -4.29 19.53
C TYR A 292 0.25 -3.94 20.73
N ARG A 293 0.36 -2.65 21.06
CA ARG A 293 1.17 -2.17 22.19
C ARG A 293 0.68 -2.71 23.54
N MET A 294 -0.63 -2.75 23.75
CA MET A 294 -1.25 -3.26 24.99
C MET A 294 -1.29 -4.79 25.06
N GLY A 295 -0.80 -5.47 24.03
CA GLY A 295 -0.78 -6.93 23.96
C GLY A 295 -2.18 -7.55 23.92
N GLU A 296 -3.17 -6.88 23.35
CA GLU A 296 -4.53 -7.45 23.18
C GLU A 296 -4.59 -8.49 22.05
N VAL A 297 -3.59 -8.51 21.17
CA VAL A 297 -3.46 -9.42 20.03
C VAL A 297 -2.24 -10.31 20.24
N ASP A 298 -2.38 -11.63 20.10
CA ASP A 298 -1.29 -12.58 20.24
C ASP A 298 -0.69 -13.00 18.90
N ALA A 299 -1.49 -13.07 17.86
CA ALA A 299 -1.01 -13.35 16.50
C ALA A 299 -1.85 -12.59 15.47
N VAL A 300 -1.22 -12.24 14.36
CA VAL A 300 -1.93 -11.73 13.18
C VAL A 300 -1.92 -12.80 12.10
N VAL A 301 -3.10 -13.15 11.60
CA VAL A 301 -3.29 -14.16 10.56
C VAL A 301 -3.90 -13.51 9.33
N LEU A 302 -3.18 -13.51 8.22
CA LEU A 302 -3.66 -13.00 6.94
C LEU A 302 -3.50 -14.10 5.87
N PRO A 303 -4.48 -15.01 5.73
CA PRO A 303 -4.38 -16.19 4.86
C PRO A 303 -4.75 -15.83 3.42
N SER A 304 -4.12 -14.80 2.87
CA SER A 304 -4.39 -14.28 1.52
C SER A 304 -4.22 -15.35 0.45
N ILE A 305 -4.98 -15.24 -0.62
CA ILE A 305 -4.97 -16.17 -1.74
C ILE A 305 -4.81 -15.43 -3.07
N THR A 306 -4.34 -16.14 -4.07
CA THR A 306 -4.48 -15.71 -5.46
C THR A 306 -5.92 -15.91 -5.90
N TYR A 307 -6.60 -14.83 -6.33
CA TYR A 307 -7.99 -14.87 -6.80
C TYR A 307 -8.16 -14.03 -8.07
N LYS A 308 -8.61 -14.63 -9.17
CA LYS A 308 -8.80 -13.96 -10.49
C LYS A 308 -7.59 -13.11 -10.90
N ASN A 309 -6.39 -13.66 -10.77
CA ASN A 309 -5.11 -12.99 -11.02
C ASN A 309 -4.74 -11.84 -10.03
N GLU A 310 -5.59 -11.53 -9.07
CA GLU A 310 -5.22 -10.65 -7.97
C GLU A 310 -4.40 -11.42 -6.93
N LYS A 311 -3.31 -10.79 -6.48
CA LYS A 311 -2.43 -11.33 -5.44
C LYS A 311 -2.20 -10.25 -4.38
N GLU A 312 -1.71 -10.62 -3.22
CA GLU A 312 -1.33 -9.64 -2.19
C GLU A 312 -0.02 -8.93 -2.58
N GLY A 313 0.13 -7.66 -2.20
CA GLY A 313 1.43 -7.00 -2.16
C GLY A 313 2.27 -7.52 -0.98
N ILE A 314 3.12 -6.66 -0.41
CA ILE A 314 3.67 -6.86 0.93
C ILE A 314 2.67 -6.22 1.89
N PRO A 315 1.97 -7.00 2.75
CA PRO A 315 0.88 -6.46 3.56
C PRO A 315 1.41 -5.60 4.71
N VAL A 316 1.07 -4.30 4.69
CA VAL A 316 1.45 -3.36 5.76
C VAL A 316 0.99 -3.85 7.14
N ALA A 317 -0.21 -4.42 7.22
CA ALA A 317 -0.75 -4.95 8.48
C ALA A 317 0.10 -6.07 9.11
N LEU A 318 0.77 -6.90 8.29
CA LEU A 318 1.73 -7.88 8.80
C LEU A 318 3.03 -7.20 9.27
N MET A 319 3.53 -6.23 8.51
CA MET A 319 4.73 -5.47 8.90
C MET A 319 4.52 -4.75 10.24
N GLU A 320 3.37 -4.10 10.43
CA GLU A 320 3.00 -3.42 11.68
C GLU A 320 2.94 -4.39 12.86
N ALA A 321 2.34 -5.57 12.70
CA ALA A 321 2.32 -6.61 13.74
C ALA A 321 3.73 -7.09 14.09
N MET A 322 4.55 -7.39 13.06
CA MET A 322 5.94 -7.82 13.24
C MET A 322 6.77 -6.72 13.93
N ALA A 323 6.55 -5.44 13.62
CA ALA A 323 7.19 -4.33 14.31
C ALA A 323 6.90 -4.29 15.81
N HIS A 324 5.79 -4.88 16.26
CA HIS A 324 5.42 -5.03 17.66
C HIS A 324 5.80 -6.40 18.25
N CYS A 325 6.69 -7.15 17.62
CA CYS A 325 7.06 -8.52 18.00
C CYS A 325 5.87 -9.51 18.04
N ILE A 326 4.80 -9.25 17.31
CA ILE A 326 3.64 -10.14 17.22
C ILE A 326 3.91 -11.16 16.10
N PRO A 327 3.87 -12.47 16.38
CA PRO A 327 3.98 -13.50 15.36
C PRO A 327 2.90 -13.36 14.29
N VAL A 328 3.29 -13.59 13.04
CA VAL A 328 2.37 -13.53 11.90
C VAL A 328 2.30 -14.87 11.19
N ILE A 329 1.08 -15.23 10.73
CA ILE A 329 0.82 -16.40 9.91
C ILE A 329 0.24 -15.89 8.58
N SER A 330 0.84 -16.29 7.46
CA SER A 330 0.35 -15.92 6.15
C SER A 330 0.71 -16.97 5.09
N THR A 331 0.38 -16.70 3.84
CA THR A 331 0.49 -17.66 2.74
C THR A 331 1.59 -17.26 1.75
N ASN A 332 1.99 -18.17 0.87
CA ASN A 332 3.03 -17.93 -0.13
C ASN A 332 2.55 -17.19 -1.38
N THR A 333 1.56 -16.29 -1.25
CA THR A 333 1.03 -15.49 -2.38
C THR A 333 1.67 -14.11 -2.48
N GLY A 334 1.74 -13.60 -3.70
CA GLY A 334 2.17 -12.21 -3.97
C GLY A 334 3.56 -11.87 -3.46
N GLY A 335 3.65 -10.78 -2.69
CA GLY A 335 4.87 -10.29 -2.05
C GLY A 335 5.10 -10.84 -0.63
N ILE A 336 4.19 -11.66 -0.09
CA ILE A 336 4.30 -12.19 1.29
C ILE A 336 5.59 -13.00 1.51
N PRO A 337 6.05 -13.86 0.57
CA PRO A 337 7.32 -14.58 0.76
C PRO A 337 8.54 -13.68 0.96
N GLU A 338 8.54 -12.47 0.42
CA GLU A 338 9.61 -11.50 0.62
C GLU A 338 9.65 -10.96 2.05
N LEU A 339 8.48 -10.90 2.71
CA LEU A 339 8.36 -10.47 4.09
C LEU A 339 8.71 -11.57 5.10
N ILE A 340 8.19 -12.78 4.93
CA ILE A 340 8.25 -13.83 5.95
C ILE A 340 8.94 -15.14 5.51
N GLY A 341 9.44 -15.21 4.27
CA GLY A 341 10.01 -16.44 3.71
C GLY A 341 11.32 -16.91 4.35
N ASP A 342 11.99 -16.06 5.12
CA ASP A 342 13.22 -16.36 5.86
C ASP A 342 12.96 -16.90 7.29
N GLY A 343 11.71 -17.22 7.61
CA GLY A 343 11.29 -17.69 8.95
C GLY A 343 11.07 -16.56 9.96
N SER A 344 10.89 -15.31 9.48
CA SER A 344 10.47 -14.17 10.29
C SER A 344 8.95 -14.12 10.55
N GLY A 345 8.20 -15.06 10.00
CA GLY A 345 6.80 -15.37 10.23
C GLY A 345 6.53 -16.83 9.85
N ILE A 346 5.29 -17.28 10.00
CA ILE A 346 4.88 -18.64 9.65
C ILE A 346 4.19 -18.61 8.28
N MET A 347 4.81 -19.23 7.29
CA MET A 347 4.28 -19.32 5.93
C MET A 347 3.58 -20.66 5.72
N VAL A 348 2.32 -20.63 5.28
CA VAL A 348 1.52 -21.81 4.95
C VAL A 348 1.08 -21.79 3.49
N ALA A 349 0.62 -22.94 2.98
CA ALA A 349 0.05 -22.99 1.63
C ALA A 349 -1.27 -22.21 1.55
N GLU A 350 -1.56 -21.59 0.39
CA GLU A 350 -2.86 -21.00 0.12
C GLU A 350 -3.98 -22.03 0.28
N LYS A 351 -5.15 -21.59 0.77
CA LYS A 351 -6.38 -22.42 0.87
C LYS A 351 -6.20 -23.67 1.74
N ASN A 352 -5.31 -23.65 2.71
CA ASN A 352 -5.05 -24.78 3.60
C ASN A 352 -5.43 -24.46 5.08
N PRO A 353 -6.69 -24.67 5.48
CA PRO A 353 -7.15 -24.41 6.84
C PRO A 353 -6.43 -25.23 7.91
N GLU A 354 -6.08 -26.49 7.61
CA GLU A 354 -5.36 -27.36 8.53
C GLU A 354 -3.96 -26.80 8.87
N ALA A 355 -3.23 -26.32 7.87
CA ALA A 355 -1.92 -25.69 8.08
C ALA A 355 -2.04 -24.39 8.89
N ILE A 356 -3.10 -23.60 8.65
CA ILE A 356 -3.39 -22.38 9.43
C ILE A 356 -3.69 -22.77 10.89
N ALA A 357 -4.56 -23.76 11.13
CA ALA A 357 -4.91 -24.23 12.45
C ALA A 357 -3.68 -24.77 13.20
N GLY A 358 -2.88 -25.62 12.56
CA GLY A 358 -1.65 -26.14 13.16
C GLY A 358 -0.62 -25.05 13.50
N ALA A 359 -0.49 -24.02 12.66
CA ALA A 359 0.37 -22.88 12.93
C ALA A 359 -0.14 -22.06 14.14
N MET A 360 -1.45 -21.84 14.24
CA MET A 360 -2.08 -21.16 15.37
C MET A 360 -1.88 -21.98 16.66
N GLU A 361 -2.16 -23.28 16.63
CA GLU A 361 -1.99 -24.20 17.77
C GLU A 361 -0.54 -24.20 18.27
N LYS A 362 0.44 -24.25 17.36
CA LYS A 362 1.85 -24.19 17.72
C LYS A 362 2.23 -22.90 18.44
N LEU A 363 1.70 -21.75 18.00
CA LEU A 363 1.92 -20.48 18.70
C LEU A 363 1.27 -20.43 20.08
N MET A 364 0.17 -21.18 20.30
CA MET A 364 -0.51 -21.27 21.59
C MET A 364 0.23 -22.18 22.58
N THR A 365 0.81 -23.26 22.07
CA THR A 365 1.37 -24.35 22.93
C THR A 365 2.88 -24.26 23.13
N ASP A 366 3.62 -23.61 22.19
CA ASP A 366 5.08 -23.49 22.26
C ASP A 366 5.50 -22.03 22.46
N ARG A 367 5.68 -21.64 23.72
CA ARG A 367 6.07 -20.29 24.13
C ARG A 367 7.44 -19.88 23.58
N THR A 368 8.40 -20.77 23.54
CA THR A 368 9.74 -20.52 23.02
C THR A 368 9.68 -20.23 21.53
N TYR A 369 8.91 -21.02 20.80
CA TYR A 369 8.68 -20.79 19.37
C TYR A 369 7.98 -19.46 19.10
N TYR A 370 6.94 -19.14 19.89
CA TYR A 370 6.21 -17.87 19.82
C TYR A 370 7.16 -16.68 19.93
N GLU A 371 7.99 -16.64 20.98
CA GLU A 371 8.94 -15.56 21.22
C GLU A 371 10.01 -15.47 20.14
N LYS A 372 10.52 -16.62 19.69
CA LYS A 372 11.50 -16.70 18.59
C LYS A 372 10.96 -16.08 17.30
N ILE A 373 9.73 -16.42 16.90
CA ILE A 373 9.11 -15.88 15.68
C ILE A 373 8.85 -14.37 15.81
N GLY A 374 8.32 -13.93 16.97
CA GLY A 374 8.10 -12.50 17.22
C GLY A 374 9.37 -11.67 17.14
N LYS A 375 10.47 -12.12 17.78
CA LYS A 375 11.77 -11.45 17.71
C LYS A 375 12.35 -11.43 16.30
N LYS A 376 12.33 -12.56 15.58
CA LYS A 376 12.79 -12.61 14.18
C LYS A 376 11.98 -11.69 13.28
N GLY A 377 10.65 -11.65 13.47
CA GLY A 377 9.77 -10.74 12.74
C GLY A 377 10.17 -9.29 12.95
N ARG A 378 10.37 -8.86 14.18
CA ARG A 378 10.82 -7.50 14.53
C ARG A 378 12.17 -7.16 13.88
N MET A 379 13.18 -8.04 13.99
CA MET A 379 14.49 -7.84 13.37
C MET A 379 14.39 -7.68 11.84
N LYS A 380 13.52 -8.45 11.19
CA LYS A 380 13.24 -8.32 9.75
C LYS A 380 12.72 -6.92 9.41
N ILE A 381 11.76 -6.41 10.19
CA ILE A 381 11.18 -5.08 9.96
C ILE A 381 12.23 -3.99 10.19
N GLU A 382 13.00 -4.06 11.25
CA GLU A 382 14.07 -3.11 11.55
C GLU A 382 15.11 -3.05 10.43
N ARG A 383 15.48 -4.20 9.88
CA ARG A 383 16.48 -4.31 8.82
C ARG A 383 15.95 -3.85 7.46
N ASP A 384 14.74 -4.30 7.04
CA ASP A 384 14.32 -4.22 5.63
C ASP A 384 13.13 -3.28 5.40
N PHE A 385 12.36 -2.93 6.45
CA PHE A 385 11.11 -2.20 6.34
C PHE A 385 11.01 -1.01 7.32
N ASN A 386 12.12 -0.55 7.86
CA ASN A 386 12.16 0.61 8.74
C ASN A 386 11.82 1.88 7.95
N LEU A 387 10.77 2.58 8.37
CA LEU A 387 10.23 3.75 7.69
C LEU A 387 11.27 4.88 7.56
N ASP A 388 11.98 5.20 8.64
CA ASP A 388 12.95 6.31 8.64
C ASP A 388 14.11 6.01 7.65
N ARG A 389 14.62 4.77 7.65
CA ARG A 389 15.67 4.36 6.73
C ARG A 389 15.21 4.36 5.27
N ILE A 390 14.02 3.80 5.00
CA ILE A 390 13.43 3.76 3.66
C ILE A 390 13.14 5.18 3.15
N SER A 391 12.65 6.06 4.03
CA SER A 391 12.39 7.46 3.67
C SER A 391 13.69 8.20 3.35
N ALA A 392 14.76 7.97 4.11
CA ALA A 392 16.08 8.54 3.83
C ALA A 392 16.65 8.06 2.47
N GLU A 393 16.50 6.75 2.17
CA GLU A 393 16.90 6.19 0.88
C GLU A 393 16.12 6.83 -0.29
N LEU A 394 14.81 7.04 -0.12
CA LEU A 394 13.99 7.68 -1.14
C LEU A 394 14.37 9.16 -1.33
N VAL A 395 14.59 9.90 -0.24
CA VAL A 395 15.00 11.32 -0.28
C VAL A 395 16.32 11.51 -1.01
N ALA A 396 17.27 10.59 -0.84
CA ALA A 396 18.58 10.65 -1.51
C ALA A 396 18.49 10.53 -3.04
N LEU A 397 17.33 10.15 -3.59
CA LEU A 397 17.08 10.01 -5.02
C LEU A 397 16.43 11.25 -5.65
N PHE A 398 15.93 12.18 -4.86
CA PHE A 398 15.31 13.44 -5.28
C PHE A 398 16.34 14.56 -5.38
#